data_0e44f2cf2c87b9245750498fd24cf375
#
_entry.id   0e44f2cf2c87b9245750498fd24cf375
#
_cell.length_a   1.000
_cell.length_b   1.000
_cell.length_c   1.000
_cell.angle_alpha   90.00
_cell.angle_beta   90.00
_cell.angle_gamma   90.00
#
_symmetry.space_group_name_H-M   'P 1'
#
loop_
_entity.id
_entity.type
_entity.pdbx_description
1 polymer ?
#
loop_
_entity_poly.entity_id
_entity_poly.type
_entity_poly.pdbx_seq_one_letter_code
_entity_poly.pdbx_strand_id
1 'polypeptide(L)'
;SHERRLLARPVGLRAYAVTTPNGYSVMPGGLARVATGANARIISMQRGGSSKDAWVLAQGPVSEFTMLTPSLGVREIVRAGANLTSRVVENLFWLGRYSERFDDSARMLRVALSRLVEAAGHKTSAVESALELATRLHILPDPEEDSEIKEGSEHALLEAIYDPEQPGSLAGTIREVMWSATHVRERLSLDHWHSLNRLQREQQAALKRHPTLTEAIAFLDRVLGVSSSLTGFAMDNMTRDDGWRFLIIGRRLERLSFLAQALANFLRMPSTRGPGSLEWLLELTDSIITYRSRYSRLPELLPVLDLLVFDDSNPHGVVFQASVLARYLERMMRELGASSDARMSDALKRLRAFDLGRFEHLQFNQCRNCSPCEDLATLLEELDAASVKLSDWLAMRYFTHVSDVSRQTMAL
;
A
#
# COMPACT_ATOMS: atom_id res chain seq x y z
N SER A 1 50.76 -19.49 24.91
CA SER A 1 50.28 -18.86 26.17
C SER A 1 50.15 -17.37 25.95
N HIS A 2 48.90 -16.88 25.81
CA HIS A 2 48.62 -15.44 25.76
C HIS A 2 48.69 -14.91 27.21
N GLU A 3 49.71 -14.11 27.51
CA GLU A 3 49.77 -13.34 28.74
C GLU A 3 48.54 -12.40 28.81
N ARG A 4 47.66 -12.63 29.79
CA ARG A 4 46.53 -11.74 30.11
C ARG A 4 47.09 -10.52 30.84
N ARG A 5 47.47 -9.47 30.09
CA ARG A 5 47.87 -8.18 30.66
C ARG A 5 46.60 -7.35 30.95
N LEU A 6 46.53 -6.84 32.18
CA LEU A 6 45.53 -5.83 32.53
C LEU A 6 45.95 -4.50 31.90
N LEU A 7 45.08 -3.95 31.05
CA LEU A 7 45.28 -2.65 30.39
C LEU A 7 44.33 -1.64 31.02
N ALA A 8 44.88 -0.55 31.55
CA ALA A 8 44.09 0.58 32.02
C ALA A 8 43.42 1.30 30.86
N ARG A 9 42.13 1.54 30.94
CA ARG A 9 41.37 2.26 29.96
C ARG A 9 40.38 3.22 30.64
N PRO A 10 40.06 4.39 30.04
CA PRO A 10 38.99 5.25 30.54
C PRO A 10 37.66 4.52 30.56
N VAL A 11 36.94 4.64 31.68
CA VAL A 11 35.64 4.03 31.90
C VAL A 11 34.65 5.10 32.32
N GLY A 12 33.53 5.16 31.62
CA GLY A 12 32.35 5.95 32.03
C GLY A 12 31.31 5.04 32.66
N LEU A 13 30.94 5.31 33.91
CA LEU A 13 29.91 4.57 34.62
C LEU A 13 28.59 5.37 34.58
N ARG A 14 27.49 4.72 34.22
CA ARG A 14 26.13 5.24 34.41
C ARG A 14 25.48 4.54 35.58
N ALA A 15 25.20 5.30 36.63
CA ALA A 15 24.41 4.86 37.76
C ALA A 15 23.00 5.49 37.69
N TYR A 16 22.03 4.83 38.29
CA TYR A 16 20.64 5.28 38.32
C TYR A 16 20.22 5.49 39.78
N ALA A 17 19.62 6.65 40.05
CA ALA A 17 19.09 6.99 41.36
C ALA A 17 17.64 7.51 41.17
N VAL A 18 16.75 7.14 42.10
CA VAL A 18 15.37 7.63 42.17
C VAL A 18 15.08 8.22 43.52
N THR A 19 14.24 9.25 43.59
CA THR A 19 13.76 9.82 44.82
C THR A 19 12.68 8.90 45.43
N THR A 20 12.80 8.64 46.72
CA THR A 20 11.80 7.88 47.49
C THR A 20 11.38 8.72 48.70
N PRO A 21 10.28 8.38 49.39
CA PRO A 21 9.87 9.07 50.62
C PRO A 21 10.96 9.12 51.72
N ASN A 22 11.91 8.18 51.68
CA ASN A 22 13.01 8.05 52.67
C ASN A 22 14.36 8.56 52.11
N GLY A 23 14.37 9.37 51.04
CA GLY A 23 15.58 9.87 50.40
C GLY A 23 15.80 9.31 49.03
N TYR A 24 17.07 9.09 48.65
CA TYR A 24 17.42 8.53 47.33
C TYR A 24 17.68 7.04 47.44
N SER A 25 17.11 6.27 46.47
CA SER A 25 17.48 4.88 46.27
C SER A 25 18.34 4.78 44.99
N VAL A 26 19.50 4.15 45.11
CA VAL A 26 20.44 3.97 44.01
C VAL A 26 20.40 2.51 43.59
N MET A 27 20.29 2.26 42.27
CA MET A 27 20.33 0.91 41.75
C MET A 27 21.72 0.27 42.04
N PRO A 28 21.77 -0.90 42.70
CA PRO A 28 23.06 -1.57 42.99
C PRO A 28 23.64 -2.22 41.74
N GLY A 29 24.29 -1.41 40.90
CA GLY A 29 24.86 -1.80 39.63
C GLY A 29 24.75 -0.69 38.59
N GLY A 30 25.16 -0.96 37.39
CA GLY A 30 25.09 0.01 36.30
C GLY A 30 25.73 -0.48 35.04
N LEU A 31 25.73 0.41 34.05
CA LEU A 31 26.37 0.18 32.76
C LEU A 31 27.68 0.94 32.69
N ALA A 32 28.78 0.22 32.48
CA ALA A 32 30.09 0.80 32.21
C ALA A 32 30.38 0.83 30.70
N ARG A 33 30.87 1.96 30.22
CA ARG A 33 31.43 2.09 28.86
C ARG A 33 32.94 2.20 28.96
N VAL A 34 33.64 1.35 28.21
CA VAL A 34 35.09 1.28 28.20
C VAL A 34 35.62 1.80 26.87
N ALA A 35 36.55 2.74 26.90
CA ALA A 35 37.17 3.30 25.70
C ALA A 35 38.07 2.30 24.99
N THR A 36 38.26 2.48 23.68
CA THR A 36 39.12 1.60 22.84
C THR A 36 40.61 1.78 23.14
N GLY A 37 41.06 2.97 23.51
CA GLY A 37 42.45 3.33 23.75
C GLY A 37 42.68 3.90 25.16
N ALA A 38 43.89 3.80 25.69
CA ALA A 38 44.27 4.29 27.00
C ALA A 38 44.15 5.83 27.12
N ASN A 39 44.32 6.56 26.03
CA ASN A 39 44.29 8.03 25.99
C ASN A 39 42.99 8.60 25.37
N ALA A 40 41.95 7.80 25.24
CA ALA A 40 40.72 8.26 24.63
C ALA A 40 40.00 9.27 25.55
N ARG A 41 39.78 10.49 25.05
CA ARG A 41 39.03 11.56 25.75
C ARG A 41 37.51 11.40 25.63
N ILE A 42 37.04 10.62 24.67
CA ILE A 42 35.62 10.39 24.40
C ILE A 42 35.36 8.88 24.44
N ILE A 43 34.38 8.50 25.27
CA ILE A 43 33.94 7.12 25.41
C ILE A 43 32.64 6.96 24.59
N SER A 44 32.74 6.35 23.39
CA SER A 44 31.62 6.18 22.49
C SER A 44 31.64 4.80 21.82
N MET A 45 30.47 4.17 21.71
CA MET A 45 30.31 2.91 20.99
C MET A 45 30.62 3.06 19.50
N GLN A 46 30.30 4.22 18.91
CA GLN A 46 30.56 4.54 17.50
C GLN A 46 32.08 4.62 17.19
N ARG A 47 32.92 4.83 18.20
CA ARG A 47 34.37 4.86 18.10
C ARG A 47 35.03 3.57 18.60
N GLY A 48 34.27 2.45 18.58
CA GLY A 48 34.77 1.13 18.94
C GLY A 48 34.86 0.84 20.45
N GLY A 49 34.22 1.66 21.29
CA GLY A 49 34.09 1.39 22.71
C GLY A 49 33.24 0.15 22.98
N SER A 50 33.43 -0.49 24.12
CA SER A 50 32.64 -1.64 24.58
C SER A 50 31.77 -1.30 25.80
N SER A 51 30.64 -1.97 25.93
CA SER A 51 29.81 -1.92 27.13
C SER A 51 30.12 -3.09 28.03
N LYS A 52 30.13 -2.87 29.34
CA LYS A 52 30.31 -3.89 30.38
C LYS A 52 29.36 -3.61 31.51
N ASP A 53 28.96 -4.66 32.23
CA ASP A 53 28.16 -4.53 33.44
C ASP A 53 29.07 -4.03 34.59
N ALA A 54 28.51 -3.14 35.42
CA ALA A 54 29.14 -2.72 36.67
C ALA A 54 28.42 -3.42 37.82
N TRP A 55 29.16 -4.20 38.58
CA TRP A 55 28.63 -4.92 39.75
C TRP A 55 29.03 -4.23 41.02
N VAL A 56 28.13 -4.18 41.97
CA VAL A 56 28.38 -3.69 43.31
C VAL A 56 28.52 -4.91 44.24
N LEU A 57 29.66 -5.01 44.90
CA LEU A 57 29.91 -6.10 45.86
C LEU A 57 29.14 -5.78 47.15
N ALA A 58 28.33 -6.71 47.63
CA ALA A 58 27.63 -6.63 48.88
C ALA A 58 28.30 -7.49 49.95
N GLN A 59 28.26 -7.05 51.20
CA GLN A 59 28.82 -7.80 52.35
C GLN A 59 27.78 -8.74 53.00
N GLY A 60 26.58 -8.81 52.49
CA GLY A 60 25.47 -9.61 53.03
C GLY A 60 24.51 -10.10 51.95
N PRO A 61 23.37 -10.68 52.34
CA PRO A 61 22.35 -11.14 51.38
C PRO A 61 21.89 -10.00 50.50
N VAL A 62 21.85 -10.25 49.19
CA VAL A 62 21.37 -9.30 48.20
C VAL A 62 19.89 -9.57 47.93
N SER A 63 19.10 -8.50 47.78
CA SER A 63 17.70 -8.62 47.36
C SER A 63 17.59 -9.27 45.99
N GLU A 64 16.80 -10.33 45.88
CA GLU A 64 16.50 -11.02 44.62
C GLU A 64 15.40 -10.30 43.81
N PHE A 65 15.03 -9.07 44.22
CA PHE A 65 14.04 -8.28 43.51
C PHE A 65 14.50 -8.04 42.08
N THR A 66 13.67 -8.41 41.13
CA THR A 66 13.90 -8.19 39.69
C THR A 66 12.65 -7.56 39.09
N MET A 67 12.85 -6.61 38.19
CA MET A 67 11.79 -6.09 37.31
C MET A 67 11.72 -6.87 36.00
N LEU A 68 12.54 -7.88 35.81
CA LEU A 68 12.39 -8.79 34.67
C LEU A 68 11.04 -9.49 34.77
N THR A 69 10.30 -9.46 33.70
CA THR A 69 9.03 -10.18 33.62
C THR A 69 9.32 -11.68 33.76
N PRO A 70 8.67 -12.38 34.71
CA PRO A 70 8.85 -13.83 34.83
C PRO A 70 8.49 -14.52 33.52
N SER A 71 9.03 -15.71 33.27
CA SER A 71 8.68 -16.51 32.11
C SER A 71 7.17 -16.78 32.08
N LEU A 72 6.57 -16.53 30.93
CA LEU A 72 5.12 -16.70 30.75
C LEU A 72 4.73 -18.17 30.92
N GLY A 73 3.74 -18.43 31.77
CA GLY A 73 3.09 -19.72 31.85
C GLY A 73 2.08 -19.93 30.72
N VAL A 74 1.63 -21.18 30.51
CA VAL A 74 0.66 -21.53 29.44
C VAL A 74 -0.63 -20.68 29.52
N ARG A 75 -1.04 -20.31 30.73
CA ARG A 75 -2.26 -19.49 30.96
C ARG A 75 -2.09 -18.02 30.56
N GLU A 76 -0.87 -17.56 30.41
CA GLU A 76 -0.52 -16.18 30.08
C GLU A 76 -0.24 -16.01 28.58
N ILE A 77 -0.34 -17.08 27.79
CA ILE A 77 -0.18 -17.03 26.34
C ILE A 77 -1.37 -16.30 25.72
N VAL A 78 -1.11 -15.10 25.18
CA VAL A 78 -2.10 -14.31 24.46
C VAL A 78 -2.01 -14.65 22.96
N ARG A 79 -3.04 -15.27 22.41
CA ARG A 79 -3.13 -15.63 20.98
C ARG A 79 -3.90 -14.61 20.14
N ALA A 80 -4.74 -13.80 20.76
CA ALA A 80 -5.43 -12.71 20.11
C ALA A 80 -4.69 -11.40 20.41
N GLY A 81 -4.47 -10.57 19.41
CA GLY A 81 -3.89 -9.24 19.57
C GLY A 81 -4.85 -8.35 20.36
N ALA A 82 -4.81 -8.46 21.70
CA ALA A 82 -5.47 -7.52 22.58
C ALA A 82 -4.78 -6.14 22.38
N ASN A 83 -5.58 -5.10 22.11
CA ASN A 83 -5.21 -3.69 22.09
C ASN A 83 -4.57 -3.15 20.81
N LEU A 84 -5.21 -3.38 19.66
CA LEU A 84 -4.99 -2.53 18.49
C LEU A 84 -5.64 -1.16 18.76
N THR A 85 -4.85 -0.11 18.82
CA THR A 85 -5.40 1.25 18.90
C THR A 85 -6.06 1.63 17.56
N SER A 86 -7.10 2.48 17.59
CA SER A 86 -7.77 2.98 16.38
C SER A 86 -6.76 3.58 15.38
N ARG A 87 -5.73 4.25 15.87
CA ARG A 87 -4.65 4.82 15.06
C ARG A 87 -3.85 3.77 14.28
N VAL A 88 -3.53 2.63 14.89
CA VAL A 88 -2.81 1.53 14.21
C VAL A 88 -3.71 0.91 13.15
N VAL A 89 -4.98 0.69 13.46
CA VAL A 89 -5.98 0.16 12.53
C VAL A 89 -6.15 1.09 11.33
N GLU A 90 -6.30 2.39 11.57
CA GLU A 90 -6.38 3.41 10.54
C GLU A 90 -5.16 3.40 9.60
N ASN A 91 -3.95 3.45 10.17
CA ASN A 91 -2.73 3.45 9.37
C ASN A 91 -2.54 2.16 8.57
N LEU A 92 -2.97 1.00 9.09
CA LEU A 92 -2.96 -0.25 8.34
C LEU A 92 -3.97 -0.24 7.19
N PHE A 93 -5.17 0.30 7.41
CA PHE A 93 -6.17 0.47 6.35
C PHE A 93 -5.65 1.37 5.23
N TRP A 94 -5.10 2.54 5.58
CA TRP A 94 -4.53 3.47 4.60
C TRP A 94 -3.29 2.91 3.91
N LEU A 95 -2.42 2.20 4.64
CA LEU A 95 -1.31 1.48 4.03
C LEU A 95 -1.80 0.47 2.98
N GLY A 96 -2.89 -0.22 3.27
CA GLY A 96 -3.55 -1.10 2.32
C GLY A 96 -4.01 -0.36 1.06
N ARG A 97 -4.73 0.75 1.23
CA ARG A 97 -5.21 1.57 0.11
C ARG A 97 -4.06 2.14 -0.73
N TYR A 98 -3.10 2.80 -0.08
CA TYR A 98 -1.98 3.40 -0.80
C TYR A 98 -1.08 2.37 -1.50
N SER A 99 -0.94 1.16 -0.93
CA SER A 99 -0.18 0.08 -1.59
C SER A 99 -0.84 -0.39 -2.89
N GLU A 100 -2.17 -0.40 -2.97
CA GLU A 100 -2.88 -0.73 -4.21
C GLU A 100 -2.86 0.44 -5.19
N ARG A 101 -3.14 1.67 -4.74
CA ARG A 101 -3.03 2.87 -5.59
C ARG A 101 -1.66 3.00 -6.23
N PHE A 102 -0.61 2.68 -5.48
CA PHE A 102 0.75 2.60 -5.95
C PHE A 102 0.94 1.55 -7.07
N ASP A 103 0.36 0.34 -6.93
CA ASP A 103 0.38 -0.70 -7.96
C ASP A 103 -0.39 -0.26 -9.21
N ASP A 104 -1.62 0.20 -9.03
CA ASP A 104 -2.53 0.60 -10.09
C ASP A 104 -1.98 1.79 -10.91
N SER A 105 -1.46 2.82 -10.23
CA SER A 105 -0.82 3.97 -10.87
C SER A 105 0.43 3.55 -11.65
N ALA A 106 1.27 2.69 -11.08
CA ALA A 106 2.46 2.19 -11.77
C ALA A 106 2.11 1.38 -13.03
N ARG A 107 1.05 0.55 -12.99
CA ARG A 107 0.55 -0.20 -14.15
C ARG A 107 0.02 0.73 -15.23
N MET A 108 -0.79 1.73 -14.85
CA MET A 108 -1.35 2.68 -15.82
C MET A 108 -0.24 3.49 -16.49
N LEU A 109 0.69 4.03 -15.72
CA LEU A 109 1.83 4.80 -16.25
C LEU A 109 2.73 3.92 -17.15
N ARG A 110 2.96 2.66 -16.76
CA ARG A 110 3.74 1.71 -17.59
C ARG A 110 3.05 1.44 -18.93
N VAL A 111 1.74 1.20 -18.92
CA VAL A 111 0.95 0.99 -20.15
C VAL A 111 1.03 2.22 -21.04
N ALA A 112 0.73 3.40 -20.51
CA ALA A 112 0.76 4.64 -21.30
C ALA A 112 2.15 4.92 -21.88
N LEU A 113 3.20 4.78 -21.08
CA LEU A 113 4.58 5.01 -21.48
C LEU A 113 5.08 3.99 -22.51
N SER A 114 4.71 2.70 -22.34
CA SER A 114 5.05 1.65 -23.31
C SER A 114 4.41 1.91 -24.67
N ARG A 115 3.11 2.28 -24.70
CA ARG A 115 2.42 2.63 -25.96
C ARG A 115 3.05 3.84 -26.62
N LEU A 116 3.45 4.85 -25.84
CA LEU A 116 4.11 6.04 -26.38
C LEU A 116 5.46 5.71 -27.03
N VAL A 117 6.27 4.87 -26.36
CA VAL A 117 7.58 4.42 -26.88
C VAL A 117 7.41 3.54 -28.10
N GLU A 118 6.50 2.57 -28.10
CA GLU A 118 6.21 1.68 -29.23
C GLU A 118 5.73 2.45 -30.48
N ALA A 119 4.96 3.50 -30.26
CA ALA A 119 4.48 4.36 -31.35
C ALA A 119 5.57 5.25 -31.95
N ALA A 120 6.77 5.25 -31.41
CA ALA A 120 7.90 6.08 -31.86
C ALA A 120 7.53 7.56 -32.03
N GLY A 121 6.62 8.07 -31.20
CA GLY A 121 6.09 9.42 -31.26
C GLY A 121 4.96 9.66 -32.25
N HIS A 122 4.46 8.62 -32.92
CA HIS A 122 3.26 8.73 -33.75
C HIS A 122 1.99 8.68 -32.91
N LYS A 123 0.99 9.43 -33.34
CA LYS A 123 -0.33 9.45 -32.72
C LYS A 123 -1.09 8.18 -33.09
N THR A 124 -1.18 7.21 -32.20
CA THR A 124 -1.97 6.00 -32.38
C THR A 124 -3.16 5.97 -31.44
N SER A 125 -4.23 5.29 -31.84
CA SER A 125 -5.42 5.12 -31.02
C SER A 125 -5.11 4.50 -29.65
N ALA A 126 -4.14 3.59 -29.58
CA ALA A 126 -3.71 2.97 -28.34
C ALA A 126 -3.01 3.98 -27.39
N VAL A 127 -2.20 4.90 -27.92
CA VAL A 127 -1.58 5.99 -27.15
C VAL A 127 -2.65 6.95 -26.64
N GLU A 128 -3.51 7.43 -27.53
CA GLU A 128 -4.57 8.39 -27.18
C GLU A 128 -5.49 7.83 -26.08
N SER A 129 -5.97 6.60 -26.26
CA SER A 129 -6.87 5.97 -25.31
C SER A 129 -6.21 5.67 -23.95
N ALA A 130 -4.94 5.28 -23.93
CA ALA A 130 -4.21 5.05 -22.68
C ALA A 130 -3.96 6.37 -21.92
N LEU A 131 -3.56 7.44 -22.60
CA LEU A 131 -3.38 8.76 -22.00
C LEU A 131 -4.71 9.33 -21.51
N GLU A 132 -5.77 9.26 -22.31
CA GLU A 132 -7.11 9.71 -21.91
C GLU A 132 -7.60 8.97 -20.66
N LEU A 133 -7.39 7.65 -20.57
CA LEU A 133 -7.76 6.89 -19.37
C LEU A 133 -6.95 7.34 -18.17
N ALA A 134 -5.64 7.53 -18.30
CA ALA A 134 -4.80 8.00 -17.21
C ALA A 134 -5.23 9.39 -16.67
N THR A 135 -5.65 10.29 -17.56
CA THR A 135 -6.23 11.59 -17.20
C THR A 135 -7.57 11.43 -16.46
N ARG A 136 -8.49 10.62 -16.98
CA ARG A 136 -9.79 10.37 -16.34
C ARG A 136 -9.68 9.68 -14.97
N LEU A 137 -8.60 8.94 -14.75
CA LEU A 137 -8.25 8.35 -13.44
C LEU A 137 -7.46 9.31 -12.54
N HIS A 138 -7.29 10.56 -12.94
CA HIS A 138 -6.54 11.60 -12.21
C HIS A 138 -5.08 11.22 -11.90
N ILE A 139 -4.48 10.36 -12.73
CA ILE A 139 -3.04 10.00 -12.66
C ILE A 139 -2.23 11.01 -13.48
N LEU A 140 -2.79 11.49 -14.60
CA LEU A 140 -2.26 12.60 -15.38
C LEU A 140 -3.14 13.85 -15.20
N PRO A 141 -2.56 15.06 -15.29
CA PRO A 141 -3.33 16.28 -15.35
C PRO A 141 -4.13 16.37 -16.66
N ASP A 142 -5.14 17.25 -16.68
CA ASP A 142 -5.81 17.59 -17.93
C ASP A 142 -4.81 18.23 -18.90
N PRO A 143 -4.82 17.84 -20.19
CA PRO A 143 -3.90 18.39 -21.17
C PRO A 143 -4.14 19.89 -21.36
N GLU A 144 -3.07 20.68 -21.40
CA GLU A 144 -3.14 22.09 -21.76
C GLU A 144 -3.54 22.26 -23.23
N GLU A 145 -4.45 23.19 -23.54
CA GLU A 145 -5.07 23.37 -24.87
C GLU A 145 -4.05 23.66 -25.99
N ASP A 146 -2.86 24.20 -25.67
CA ASP A 146 -1.85 24.67 -26.63
C ASP A 146 -0.59 23.77 -26.73
N SER A 147 -0.50 22.64 -26.02
CA SER A 147 0.71 21.80 -26.03
C SER A 147 0.77 20.85 -27.23
N GLU A 148 1.93 20.78 -27.91
CA GLU A 148 2.19 19.69 -28.87
C GLU A 148 2.15 18.36 -28.15
N ILE A 149 1.27 17.47 -28.58
CA ILE A 149 0.88 16.22 -27.90
C ILE A 149 2.09 15.37 -27.51
N LYS A 150 3.16 15.38 -28.26
CA LYS A 150 4.32 14.51 -28.03
C LYS A 150 5.15 14.98 -26.83
N GLU A 151 5.64 16.20 -26.86
CA GLU A 151 6.52 16.75 -25.80
C GLU A 151 5.74 16.94 -24.51
N GLY A 152 4.50 17.40 -24.61
CA GLY A 152 3.61 17.53 -23.44
C GLY A 152 3.29 16.22 -22.77
N SER A 153 3.04 15.14 -23.53
CA SER A 153 2.72 13.82 -22.97
C SER A 153 3.93 13.13 -22.32
N GLU A 154 5.12 13.24 -22.90
CA GLU A 154 6.36 12.70 -22.33
C GLU A 154 6.67 13.40 -20.98
N HIS A 155 6.58 14.71 -20.95
CA HIS A 155 6.81 15.49 -19.75
C HIS A 155 5.80 15.15 -18.66
N ALA A 156 4.51 15.17 -18.97
CA ALA A 156 3.45 14.85 -18.02
C ALA A 156 3.58 13.43 -17.44
N LEU A 157 3.97 12.45 -18.26
CA LEU A 157 4.22 11.07 -17.78
C LEU A 157 5.42 11.01 -16.83
N LEU A 158 6.51 11.72 -17.12
CA LEU A 158 7.69 11.75 -16.25
C LEU A 158 7.39 12.48 -14.94
N GLU A 159 6.65 13.59 -14.97
CA GLU A 159 6.19 14.27 -13.77
C GLU A 159 5.27 13.38 -12.93
N ALA A 160 4.29 12.71 -13.55
CA ALA A 160 3.41 11.78 -12.85
C ALA A 160 4.15 10.60 -12.20
N ILE A 161 5.33 10.22 -12.72
CA ILE A 161 6.16 9.17 -12.11
C ILE A 161 7.00 9.72 -10.97
N TYR A 162 7.64 10.88 -11.15
CA TYR A 162 8.76 11.31 -10.30
C TYR A 162 8.49 12.52 -9.42
N ASP A 163 7.56 13.41 -9.77
CA ASP A 163 7.28 14.62 -9.00
C ASP A 163 6.31 14.33 -7.84
N PRO A 164 6.75 14.40 -6.57
CA PRO A 164 5.89 14.15 -5.43
C PRO A 164 4.88 15.29 -5.15
N GLU A 165 5.06 16.47 -5.76
CA GLU A 165 4.17 17.61 -5.58
C GLU A 165 3.01 17.62 -6.58
N GLN A 166 3.12 16.84 -7.67
CA GLN A 166 2.01 16.67 -8.60
C GLN A 166 0.92 15.81 -7.96
N PRO A 167 -0.35 16.29 -7.89
CA PRO A 167 -1.47 15.51 -7.40
C PRO A 167 -1.65 14.22 -8.19
N GLY A 168 -1.89 13.10 -7.49
CA GLY A 168 -2.08 11.79 -8.12
C GLY A 168 -0.80 11.09 -8.60
N SER A 169 0.37 11.73 -8.46
CA SER A 169 1.64 11.14 -8.90
C SER A 169 2.01 9.86 -8.16
N LEU A 170 2.76 9.00 -8.83
CA LEU A 170 3.34 7.80 -8.24
C LEU A 170 4.29 8.14 -7.09
N ALA A 171 5.11 9.18 -7.26
CA ALA A 171 6.03 9.66 -6.22
C ALA A 171 5.29 10.16 -4.98
N GLY A 172 4.18 10.88 -5.14
CA GLY A 172 3.28 11.27 -4.06
C GLY A 172 2.71 10.04 -3.34
N THR A 173 2.24 9.06 -4.09
CA THR A 173 1.70 7.82 -3.52
C THR A 173 2.76 7.00 -2.77
N ILE A 174 4.02 6.95 -3.25
CA ILE A 174 5.15 6.36 -2.52
C ILE A 174 5.34 7.07 -1.17
N ARG A 175 5.24 8.39 -1.13
CA ARG A 175 5.34 9.18 0.12
C ARG A 175 4.24 8.79 1.11
N GLU A 176 3.00 8.63 0.65
CA GLU A 176 1.87 8.20 1.48
C GLU A 176 2.03 6.76 2.01
N VAL A 177 2.50 5.83 1.17
CA VAL A 177 2.85 4.47 1.59
C VAL A 177 3.90 4.49 2.69
N MET A 178 4.98 5.27 2.50
CA MET A 178 6.05 5.39 3.49
C MET A 178 5.58 6.02 4.79
N TRP A 179 4.74 7.06 4.71
CA TRP A 179 4.17 7.70 5.88
C TRP A 179 3.32 6.72 6.70
N SER A 180 2.39 6.02 6.06
CA SER A 180 1.55 5.02 6.71
C SER A 180 2.37 3.86 7.30
N ALA A 181 3.35 3.35 6.53
CA ALA A 181 4.24 2.27 6.96
C ALA A 181 5.08 2.65 8.19
N THR A 182 5.53 3.91 8.29
CA THR A 182 6.29 4.40 9.44
C THR A 182 5.47 4.34 10.73
N HIS A 183 4.16 4.63 10.66
CA HIS A 183 3.26 4.62 11.82
C HIS A 183 2.85 3.21 12.29
N VAL A 184 3.12 2.18 11.48
CA VAL A 184 2.87 0.77 11.81
C VAL A 184 4.12 -0.08 11.69
N ARG A 185 5.29 0.55 11.89
CA ARG A 185 6.61 -0.08 11.68
C ARG A 185 6.79 -1.39 12.45
N GLU A 186 6.27 -1.48 13.66
CA GLU A 186 6.32 -2.67 14.52
C GLU A 186 5.47 -3.84 14.00
N ARG A 187 4.60 -3.59 13.02
CA ARG A 187 3.75 -4.60 12.37
C ARG A 187 4.34 -5.14 11.08
N LEU A 188 5.38 -4.50 10.56
CA LEU A 188 6.01 -4.84 9.29
C LEU A 188 7.28 -5.64 9.51
N SER A 189 7.51 -6.66 8.66
CA SER A 189 8.77 -7.38 8.65
C SER A 189 9.94 -6.48 8.25
N LEU A 190 11.16 -6.88 8.58
CA LEU A 190 12.37 -6.15 8.18
C LEU A 190 12.48 -6.07 6.65
N ASP A 191 12.17 -7.15 5.95
CA ASP A 191 12.25 -7.21 4.49
C ASP A 191 11.22 -6.28 3.82
N HIS A 192 10.00 -6.21 4.37
CA HIS A 192 8.99 -5.25 3.95
C HIS A 192 9.52 -3.81 4.07
N TRP A 193 10.06 -3.47 5.23
CA TRP A 193 10.63 -2.15 5.49
C TRP A 193 11.82 -1.82 4.60
N HIS A 194 12.73 -2.77 4.39
CA HIS A 194 13.87 -2.59 3.50
C HIS A 194 13.45 -2.36 2.05
N SER A 195 12.44 -3.07 1.57
CA SER A 195 11.89 -2.92 0.22
C SER A 195 11.33 -1.53 0.00
N LEU A 196 10.52 -1.03 0.94
CA LEU A 196 9.97 0.33 0.91
C LEU A 196 11.06 1.41 0.92
N ASN A 197 12.05 1.30 1.82
CA ASN A 197 13.15 2.27 1.91
C ASN A 197 14.04 2.28 0.66
N ARG A 198 14.23 1.12 0.01
CA ARG A 198 14.96 1.04 -1.25
C ARG A 198 14.22 1.80 -2.33
N LEU A 199 12.93 1.54 -2.47
CA LEU A 199 12.09 2.19 -3.47
C LEU A 199 12.11 3.71 -3.32
N GLN A 200 11.91 4.23 -2.11
CA GLN A 200 11.94 5.66 -1.85
C GLN A 200 13.28 6.30 -2.24
N ARG A 201 14.40 5.63 -1.92
CA ARG A 201 15.73 6.11 -2.30
C ARG A 201 15.95 6.13 -3.81
N GLU A 202 15.47 5.10 -4.52
CA GLU A 202 15.55 5.02 -5.98
C GLU A 202 14.74 6.15 -6.63
N GLN A 203 13.51 6.39 -6.17
CA GLN A 203 12.67 7.49 -6.64
C GLN A 203 13.34 8.85 -6.44
N GLN A 204 13.86 9.14 -5.24
CA GLN A 204 14.56 10.40 -4.94
C GLN A 204 15.85 10.59 -5.76
N ALA A 205 16.54 9.50 -6.08
CA ALA A 205 17.73 9.55 -6.92
C ALA A 205 17.38 9.80 -8.40
N ALA A 206 16.27 9.24 -8.88
CA ALA A 206 15.80 9.41 -10.25
C ALA A 206 15.36 10.87 -10.52
N LEU A 207 14.63 11.48 -9.60
CA LEU A 207 14.17 12.88 -9.72
C LEU A 207 15.33 13.88 -10.02
N LYS A 208 16.54 13.60 -9.50
CA LYS A 208 17.71 14.47 -9.69
C LYS A 208 18.41 14.29 -11.04
N ARG A 209 18.09 13.25 -11.83
CA ARG A 209 18.83 12.84 -13.02
C ARG A 209 18.13 13.13 -14.33
N HIS A 210 16.87 13.59 -14.32
CA HIS A 210 16.04 13.72 -15.52
C HIS A 210 16.04 12.42 -16.35
N PRO A 211 15.36 11.37 -15.86
CA PRO A 211 15.43 10.05 -16.47
C PRO A 211 14.83 10.04 -17.87
N THR A 212 15.37 9.19 -18.73
CA THR A 212 14.82 8.90 -20.07
C THR A 212 13.56 8.03 -19.94
N LEU A 213 12.75 7.97 -21.01
CA LEU A 213 11.54 7.12 -21.05
C LEU A 213 11.86 5.65 -20.78
N THR A 214 12.99 5.15 -21.31
CA THR A 214 13.43 3.76 -21.08
C THR A 214 13.79 3.52 -19.60
N GLU A 215 14.47 4.47 -18.98
CA GLU A 215 14.78 4.38 -17.55
C GLU A 215 13.50 4.46 -16.70
N ALA A 216 12.51 5.23 -17.13
CA ALA A 216 11.21 5.33 -16.47
C ALA A 216 10.44 4.01 -16.56
N ILE A 217 10.41 3.32 -17.70
CA ILE A 217 9.82 1.98 -17.82
C ILE A 217 10.52 0.99 -16.88
N ALA A 218 11.87 0.97 -16.89
CA ALA A 218 12.64 0.10 -16.01
C ALA A 218 12.40 0.41 -14.52
N PHE A 219 12.16 1.67 -14.16
CA PHE A 219 11.76 2.05 -12.80
C PHE A 219 10.36 1.51 -12.46
N LEU A 220 9.37 1.67 -13.36
CA LEU A 220 8.02 1.15 -13.17
C LEU A 220 7.98 -0.38 -13.01
N ASP A 221 8.81 -1.11 -13.76
CA ASP A 221 8.95 -2.57 -13.60
C ASP A 221 9.48 -2.95 -12.22
N ARG A 222 10.45 -2.19 -11.68
CA ARG A 222 10.93 -2.39 -10.31
C ARG A 222 9.86 -2.05 -9.26
N VAL A 223 9.11 -0.97 -9.49
CA VAL A 223 7.95 -0.58 -8.66
C VAL A 223 6.96 -1.72 -8.55
N LEU A 224 6.57 -2.33 -9.66
CA LEU A 224 5.63 -3.46 -9.68
C LEU A 224 6.21 -4.72 -9.01
N GLY A 225 7.51 -4.96 -9.14
CA GLY A 225 8.22 -6.01 -8.41
C GLY A 225 8.17 -5.78 -6.89
N VAL A 226 8.37 -4.55 -6.44
CA VAL A 226 8.22 -4.18 -5.02
C VAL A 226 6.76 -4.35 -4.56
N SER A 227 5.78 -3.90 -5.33
CA SER A 227 4.35 -4.07 -5.01
C SER A 227 3.98 -5.54 -4.80
N SER A 228 4.46 -6.42 -5.69
CA SER A 228 4.27 -7.87 -5.56
C SER A 228 4.91 -8.41 -4.27
N SER A 229 6.11 -7.94 -3.93
CA SER A 229 6.79 -8.32 -2.67
C SER A 229 6.02 -7.84 -1.44
N LEU A 230 5.51 -6.60 -1.44
CA LEU A 230 4.70 -6.06 -0.35
C LEU A 230 3.43 -6.89 -0.15
N THR A 231 2.81 -7.34 -1.24
CA THR A 231 1.67 -8.25 -1.19
C THR A 231 2.04 -9.57 -0.55
N GLY A 232 3.14 -10.19 -0.95
CA GLY A 232 3.66 -11.43 -0.36
C GLY A 232 3.93 -11.27 1.14
N PHE A 233 4.61 -10.21 1.56
CA PHE A 233 4.86 -9.94 2.98
C PHE A 233 3.58 -9.76 3.79
N ALA A 234 2.58 -9.04 3.26
CA ALA A 234 1.29 -8.89 3.93
C ALA A 234 0.55 -10.23 4.08
N MET A 235 0.67 -11.10 3.08
CA MET A 235 0.00 -12.40 3.09
C MET A 235 0.71 -13.46 3.91
N ASP A 236 2.05 -13.45 3.98
CA ASP A 236 2.82 -14.54 4.59
C ASP A 236 3.47 -14.16 5.93
N ASN A 237 3.83 -12.89 6.13
CA ASN A 237 4.62 -12.48 7.29
C ASN A 237 3.82 -11.74 8.37
N MET A 238 2.55 -11.38 8.11
CA MET A 238 1.71 -10.70 9.10
C MET A 238 0.78 -11.66 9.83
N THR A 239 0.66 -11.49 11.15
CA THR A 239 -0.36 -12.18 11.94
C THR A 239 -1.76 -11.79 11.45
N ARG A 240 -2.65 -12.78 11.27
CA ARG A 240 -4.02 -12.64 10.76
C ARG A 240 -5.00 -12.11 11.82
N ASP A 241 -4.67 -10.98 12.42
CA ASP A 241 -5.50 -10.28 13.40
C ASP A 241 -6.40 -9.21 12.73
N ASP A 242 -7.08 -8.40 13.53
CA ASP A 242 -7.96 -7.34 13.03
C ASP A 242 -7.20 -6.26 12.26
N GLY A 243 -5.99 -5.91 12.67
CA GLY A 243 -5.15 -4.96 11.94
C GLY A 243 -4.83 -5.45 10.54
N TRP A 244 -4.46 -6.72 10.39
CA TRP A 244 -4.26 -7.35 9.08
C TRP A 244 -5.55 -7.33 8.24
N ARG A 245 -6.71 -7.56 8.85
CA ARG A 245 -7.99 -7.49 8.13
C ARG A 245 -8.27 -6.11 7.57
N PHE A 246 -8.03 -5.05 8.36
CA PHE A 246 -8.20 -3.67 7.88
C PHE A 246 -7.23 -3.34 6.73
N LEU A 247 -5.99 -3.79 6.79
CA LEU A 247 -5.05 -3.66 5.68
C LEU A 247 -5.59 -4.34 4.41
N ILE A 248 -6.08 -5.57 4.51
CA ILE A 248 -6.64 -6.29 3.36
C ILE A 248 -7.93 -5.64 2.85
N ILE A 249 -8.81 -5.18 3.72
CA ILE A 249 -10.01 -4.45 3.32
C ILE A 249 -9.63 -3.18 2.56
N GLY A 250 -8.68 -2.40 3.07
CA GLY A 250 -8.17 -1.21 2.38
C GLY A 250 -7.66 -1.53 0.97
N ARG A 251 -6.84 -2.58 0.84
CA ARG A 251 -6.35 -3.05 -0.46
C ARG A 251 -7.48 -3.42 -1.42
N ARG A 252 -8.45 -4.21 -0.95
CA ARG A 252 -9.57 -4.67 -1.79
C ARG A 252 -10.48 -3.52 -2.22
N LEU A 253 -10.72 -2.57 -1.34
CA LEU A 253 -11.50 -1.36 -1.67
C LEU A 253 -10.84 -0.55 -2.77
N GLU A 254 -9.53 -0.29 -2.66
CA GLU A 254 -8.82 0.51 -3.66
C GLU A 254 -8.80 -0.17 -5.02
N ARG A 255 -8.42 -1.47 -5.07
CA ARG A 255 -8.41 -2.24 -6.32
C ARG A 255 -9.80 -2.32 -6.96
N LEU A 256 -10.85 -2.51 -6.15
CA LEU A 256 -12.23 -2.54 -6.66
C LEU A 256 -12.61 -1.19 -7.28
N SER A 257 -12.32 -0.09 -6.60
CA SER A 257 -12.58 1.27 -7.07
C SER A 257 -11.83 1.54 -8.36
N PHE A 258 -10.52 1.25 -8.41
CA PHE A 258 -9.71 1.43 -9.63
C PHE A 258 -10.25 0.63 -10.82
N LEU A 259 -10.53 -0.67 -10.64
CA LEU A 259 -11.06 -1.52 -11.71
C LEU A 259 -12.43 -1.03 -12.20
N ALA A 260 -13.32 -0.67 -11.28
CA ALA A 260 -14.64 -0.17 -11.64
C ALA A 260 -14.55 1.13 -12.44
N GLN A 261 -13.75 2.10 -12.00
CA GLN A 261 -13.52 3.36 -12.69
C GLN A 261 -12.83 3.17 -14.04
N ALA A 262 -11.76 2.36 -14.09
CA ALA A 262 -11.03 2.10 -15.31
C ALA A 262 -11.92 1.46 -16.40
N LEU A 263 -12.70 0.44 -16.03
CA LEU A 263 -13.61 -0.25 -16.95
C LEU A 263 -14.79 0.63 -17.37
N ALA A 264 -15.40 1.39 -16.45
CA ALA A 264 -16.48 2.32 -16.77
C ALA A 264 -16.03 3.38 -17.76
N ASN A 265 -14.87 4.02 -17.51
CA ASN A 265 -14.31 4.99 -18.43
C ASN A 265 -13.93 4.35 -19.77
N PHE A 266 -13.27 3.18 -19.76
CA PHE A 266 -12.90 2.46 -20.98
C PHE A 266 -14.13 2.19 -21.86
N LEU A 267 -15.25 1.78 -21.30
CA LEU A 267 -16.49 1.50 -22.02
C LEU A 267 -17.14 2.76 -22.63
N ARG A 268 -16.93 3.93 -22.04
CA ARG A 268 -17.50 5.21 -22.51
C ARG A 268 -16.61 5.96 -23.50
N MET A 269 -15.30 5.80 -23.41
CA MET A 269 -14.34 6.55 -24.22
C MET A 269 -14.42 6.13 -25.70
N PRO A 270 -14.65 7.06 -26.64
CA PRO A 270 -14.60 6.74 -28.07
C PRO A 270 -13.19 6.30 -28.55
N SER A 271 -12.15 6.84 -27.94
CA SER A 271 -10.74 6.53 -28.25
C SER A 271 -10.39 5.05 -28.05
N THR A 272 -11.09 4.33 -27.17
CA THR A 272 -10.88 2.89 -26.92
C THR A 272 -11.43 1.99 -28.02
N ARG A 273 -12.14 2.53 -29.01
CA ARG A 273 -12.67 1.75 -30.15
C ARG A 273 -11.60 1.36 -31.17
N GLY A 274 -10.42 1.95 -31.06
CA GLY A 274 -9.30 1.66 -31.94
C GLY A 274 -8.59 0.34 -31.65
N PRO A 275 -7.72 -0.09 -32.58
CA PRO A 275 -6.94 -1.32 -32.44
C PRO A 275 -5.98 -1.25 -31.23
N GLY A 276 -5.76 -2.39 -30.58
CA GLY A 276 -4.85 -2.52 -29.44
C GLY A 276 -5.43 -2.11 -28.09
N SER A 277 -6.64 -1.50 -28.04
CA SER A 277 -7.22 -0.99 -26.78
C SER A 277 -7.58 -2.11 -25.81
N LEU A 278 -8.16 -3.20 -26.26
CA LEU A 278 -8.45 -4.36 -25.40
C LEU A 278 -7.17 -5.06 -24.90
N GLU A 279 -6.11 -4.97 -25.67
CA GLU A 279 -4.81 -5.56 -25.32
C GLU A 279 -4.16 -4.81 -24.18
N TRP A 280 -4.04 -3.49 -24.27
CA TRP A 280 -3.48 -2.70 -23.18
C TRP A 280 -4.39 -2.69 -21.93
N LEU A 281 -5.71 -2.83 -22.08
CA LEU A 281 -6.62 -3.00 -20.94
C LEU A 281 -6.32 -4.29 -20.17
N LEU A 282 -6.07 -5.40 -20.88
CA LEU A 282 -5.66 -6.67 -20.28
C LEU A 282 -4.27 -6.60 -19.63
N GLU A 283 -3.35 -5.80 -20.19
CA GLU A 283 -2.05 -5.53 -19.58
C GLU A 283 -2.17 -4.68 -18.32
N LEU A 284 -3.00 -3.63 -18.35
CA LEU A 284 -3.30 -2.79 -17.18
C LEU A 284 -3.82 -3.62 -16.00
N THR A 285 -4.70 -4.56 -16.29
CA THR A 285 -5.33 -5.43 -15.28
C THR A 285 -4.55 -6.72 -15.01
N ASP A 286 -3.31 -6.85 -15.51
CA ASP A 286 -2.47 -8.06 -15.34
C ASP A 286 -3.18 -9.36 -15.74
N SER A 287 -4.05 -9.29 -16.75
CA SER A 287 -4.92 -10.40 -17.17
C SER A 287 -4.62 -10.93 -18.57
N ILE A 288 -3.63 -10.34 -19.26
CA ILE A 288 -3.29 -10.70 -20.67
C ILE A 288 -2.87 -12.17 -20.80
N ILE A 289 -2.09 -12.70 -19.86
CA ILE A 289 -1.64 -14.09 -19.89
C ILE A 289 -2.83 -15.03 -19.61
N THR A 290 -3.69 -14.68 -18.66
CA THR A 290 -4.91 -15.44 -18.35
C THR A 290 -5.82 -15.49 -19.56
N TYR A 291 -6.00 -14.34 -20.25
CA TYR A 291 -6.80 -14.28 -21.47
C TYR A 291 -6.23 -15.18 -22.56
N ARG A 292 -4.94 -15.04 -22.88
CA ARG A 292 -4.27 -15.84 -23.92
C ARG A 292 -4.31 -17.34 -23.62
N SER A 293 -4.16 -17.72 -22.36
CA SER A 293 -4.25 -19.12 -21.92
C SER A 293 -5.65 -19.70 -22.11
N ARG A 294 -6.72 -18.91 -21.93
CA ARG A 294 -8.11 -19.39 -22.05
C ARG A 294 -8.61 -19.41 -23.47
N TYR A 295 -8.35 -18.35 -24.22
CA TYR A 295 -9.02 -18.14 -25.50
C TYR A 295 -8.10 -18.35 -26.72
N SER A 296 -6.78 -18.29 -26.56
CA SER A 296 -5.77 -18.49 -27.64
C SER A 296 -6.03 -17.70 -28.92
N ARG A 297 -6.60 -16.48 -28.78
CA ARG A 297 -6.96 -15.58 -29.89
C ARG A 297 -6.72 -14.11 -29.53
N LEU A 298 -6.87 -13.23 -30.51
CA LEU A 298 -6.84 -11.77 -30.26
C LEU A 298 -7.96 -11.37 -29.31
N PRO A 299 -7.75 -10.33 -28.49
CA PRO A 299 -8.74 -9.85 -27.54
C PRO A 299 -10.04 -9.39 -28.24
N GLU A 300 -11.15 -9.91 -27.77
CA GLU A 300 -12.51 -9.54 -28.16
C GLU A 300 -13.25 -8.99 -26.93
N LEU A 301 -14.18 -8.03 -27.11
CA LEU A 301 -14.83 -7.33 -26.01
C LEU A 301 -15.54 -8.29 -25.05
N LEU A 302 -16.39 -9.18 -25.57
CA LEU A 302 -17.19 -10.08 -24.76
C LEU A 302 -16.34 -10.93 -23.78
N PRO A 303 -15.34 -11.71 -24.23
CA PRO A 303 -14.52 -12.49 -23.32
C PRO A 303 -13.58 -11.64 -22.44
N VAL A 304 -13.23 -10.42 -22.85
CA VAL A 304 -12.50 -9.47 -22.00
C VAL A 304 -13.38 -9.00 -20.85
N LEU A 305 -14.63 -8.64 -21.13
CA LEU A 305 -15.59 -8.24 -20.09
C LEU A 305 -15.95 -9.40 -19.15
N ASP A 306 -16.13 -10.60 -19.70
CA ASP A 306 -16.32 -11.79 -18.86
C ASP A 306 -15.16 -11.95 -17.86
N LEU A 307 -13.94 -11.95 -18.36
CA LEU A 307 -12.73 -12.12 -17.53
C LEU A 307 -12.54 -11.01 -16.51
N LEU A 308 -12.74 -9.75 -16.89
CA LEU A 308 -12.42 -8.60 -16.03
C LEU A 308 -13.56 -8.16 -15.12
N VAL A 309 -14.80 -8.43 -15.49
CA VAL A 309 -15.96 -8.00 -14.70
C VAL A 309 -16.60 -9.17 -13.97
N PHE A 310 -16.94 -10.26 -14.66
CA PHE A 310 -17.87 -11.29 -14.17
C PHE A 310 -17.20 -12.54 -13.60
N ASP A 311 -15.96 -12.84 -14.01
CA ASP A 311 -15.22 -14.01 -13.53
C ASP A 311 -14.89 -13.87 -12.03
N ASP A 312 -15.50 -14.71 -11.21
CA ASP A 312 -15.28 -14.74 -9.76
C ASP A 312 -14.00 -15.49 -9.36
N SER A 313 -13.28 -16.08 -10.31
CA SER A 313 -11.98 -16.73 -10.11
C SER A 313 -10.77 -15.83 -10.45
N ASN A 314 -10.98 -14.73 -11.21
CA ASN A 314 -9.90 -13.81 -11.57
C ASN A 314 -9.59 -12.80 -10.47
N PRO A 315 -8.41 -12.84 -9.79
CA PRO A 315 -8.07 -11.89 -8.74
C PRO A 315 -8.01 -10.42 -9.20
N HIS A 316 -7.94 -10.18 -10.49
CA HIS A 316 -7.98 -8.86 -11.12
C HIS A 316 -9.36 -8.51 -11.72
N GLY A 317 -10.40 -9.29 -11.38
CA GLY A 317 -11.77 -9.07 -11.80
C GLY A 317 -12.62 -8.35 -10.74
N VAL A 318 -13.60 -7.56 -11.21
CA VAL A 318 -14.48 -6.74 -10.35
C VAL A 318 -15.30 -7.62 -9.40
N VAL A 319 -15.99 -8.65 -9.92
CA VAL A 319 -16.84 -9.55 -9.12
C VAL A 319 -16.01 -10.31 -8.08
N PHE A 320 -14.80 -10.75 -8.43
CA PHE A 320 -13.89 -11.37 -7.46
C PHE A 320 -13.57 -10.41 -6.31
N GLN A 321 -13.13 -9.18 -6.62
CA GLN A 321 -12.76 -8.20 -5.60
C GLN A 321 -13.93 -7.85 -4.68
N ALA A 322 -15.10 -7.57 -5.25
CA ALA A 322 -16.29 -7.26 -4.48
C ALA A 322 -16.74 -8.45 -3.60
N SER A 323 -16.66 -9.69 -4.11
CA SER A 323 -17.03 -10.89 -3.36
C SER A 323 -16.09 -11.20 -2.21
N VAL A 324 -14.77 -11.02 -2.43
CA VAL A 324 -13.77 -11.19 -1.38
C VAL A 324 -13.91 -10.12 -0.31
N LEU A 325 -14.11 -8.86 -0.72
CA LEU A 325 -14.35 -7.74 0.19
C LEU A 325 -15.58 -7.99 1.06
N ALA A 326 -16.72 -8.41 0.47
CA ALA A 326 -17.93 -8.75 1.20
C ALA A 326 -17.69 -9.81 2.29
N ARG A 327 -16.94 -10.88 1.98
CA ARG A 327 -16.59 -11.95 2.94
C ARG A 327 -15.75 -11.42 4.12
N TYR A 328 -14.77 -10.55 3.86
CA TYR A 328 -13.97 -9.95 4.94
C TYR A 328 -14.80 -9.04 5.83
N LEU A 329 -15.69 -8.25 5.23
CA LEU A 329 -16.62 -7.36 5.95
C LEU A 329 -17.60 -8.14 6.82
N GLU A 330 -18.26 -9.17 6.28
CA GLU A 330 -19.19 -10.02 7.05
C GLU A 330 -18.51 -10.66 8.25
N ARG A 331 -17.29 -11.15 8.08
CA ARG A 331 -16.51 -11.71 9.18
C ARG A 331 -16.17 -10.67 10.24
N MET A 332 -15.67 -9.51 9.82
CA MET A 332 -15.32 -8.41 10.72
C MET A 332 -16.55 -7.91 11.47
N MET A 333 -17.69 -7.73 10.79
CA MET A 333 -18.94 -7.27 11.40
C MET A 333 -19.47 -8.25 12.44
N ARG A 334 -19.41 -9.55 12.19
CA ARG A 334 -19.79 -10.58 13.17
C ARG A 334 -18.95 -10.51 14.43
N GLU A 335 -17.63 -10.30 14.28
CA GLU A 335 -16.70 -10.24 15.41
C GLU A 335 -16.84 -8.93 16.21
N LEU A 336 -17.19 -7.82 15.55
CA LEU A 336 -17.34 -6.49 16.15
C LEU A 336 -18.79 -6.11 16.48
N GLY A 337 -19.76 -7.02 16.28
CA GLY A 337 -21.16 -6.81 16.64
C GLY A 337 -21.87 -5.71 15.83
N ALA A 338 -21.45 -5.43 14.60
CA ALA A 338 -22.04 -4.43 13.72
C ALA A 338 -23.00 -5.05 12.70
N SER A 339 -24.01 -4.30 12.26
CA SER A 339 -24.87 -4.67 11.13
C SER A 339 -24.16 -4.41 9.80
N SER A 340 -24.35 -5.28 8.81
CA SER A 340 -23.78 -5.12 7.47
C SER A 340 -24.41 -3.95 6.72
N ASP A 341 -23.60 -3.19 5.98
CA ASP A 341 -24.12 -2.24 4.99
C ASP A 341 -24.57 -3.01 3.74
N ALA A 342 -25.87 -2.96 3.43
CA ALA A 342 -26.45 -3.71 2.31
C ALA A 342 -26.04 -3.15 0.93
N ARG A 343 -25.55 -1.90 0.84
CA ARG A 343 -25.34 -1.19 -0.43
C ARG A 343 -24.35 -1.89 -1.36
N MET A 344 -23.21 -2.34 -0.82
CA MET A 344 -22.21 -3.09 -1.58
C MET A 344 -22.81 -4.42 -2.09
N SER A 345 -23.54 -5.12 -1.24
CA SER A 345 -24.21 -6.37 -1.61
C SER A 345 -25.25 -6.18 -2.71
N ASP A 346 -26.01 -5.09 -2.66
CA ASP A 346 -27.06 -4.80 -3.65
C ASP A 346 -26.47 -4.34 -4.99
N ALA A 347 -25.40 -3.53 -4.97
CA ALA A 347 -24.65 -3.17 -6.18
C ALA A 347 -24.04 -4.42 -6.86
N LEU A 348 -23.44 -5.31 -6.08
CA LEU A 348 -22.88 -6.55 -6.59
C LEU A 348 -23.96 -7.49 -7.16
N LYS A 349 -25.12 -7.59 -6.53
CA LYS A 349 -26.25 -8.36 -7.07
C LYS A 349 -26.73 -7.84 -8.41
N ARG A 350 -26.86 -6.51 -8.55
CA ARG A 350 -27.26 -5.88 -9.82
C ARG A 350 -26.21 -6.12 -10.92
N LEU A 351 -24.92 -5.99 -10.59
CA LEU A 351 -23.86 -6.28 -11.55
C LEU A 351 -23.90 -7.74 -12.01
N ARG A 352 -24.09 -8.69 -11.10
CA ARG A 352 -24.20 -10.13 -11.43
C ARG A 352 -25.43 -10.49 -12.25
N ALA A 353 -26.49 -9.68 -12.15
CA ALA A 353 -27.72 -9.87 -12.91
C ALA A 353 -27.63 -9.26 -14.33
N PHE A 354 -26.53 -8.57 -14.66
CA PHE A 354 -26.36 -7.99 -15.98
C PHE A 354 -26.22 -9.10 -17.04
N ASP A 355 -26.99 -8.96 -18.12
CA ASP A 355 -26.94 -9.92 -19.22
C ASP A 355 -25.75 -9.64 -20.15
N LEU A 356 -24.71 -10.44 -20.03
CA LEU A 356 -23.49 -10.36 -20.83
C LEU A 356 -23.78 -10.71 -22.33
N GLY A 357 -24.84 -11.45 -22.64
CA GLY A 357 -25.28 -11.76 -24.00
C GLY A 357 -25.59 -10.53 -24.84
N ARG A 358 -25.87 -9.37 -24.21
CA ARG A 358 -26.05 -8.09 -24.88
C ARG A 358 -24.80 -7.61 -25.65
N PHE A 359 -23.63 -8.17 -25.39
CA PHE A 359 -22.39 -7.93 -26.12
C PHE A 359 -22.15 -8.92 -27.25
N GLU A 360 -22.96 -9.97 -27.35
CA GLU A 360 -22.87 -10.94 -28.45
C GLU A 360 -23.10 -10.25 -29.77
N HIS A 361 -22.22 -10.50 -30.74
CA HIS A 361 -22.23 -9.87 -32.06
C HIS A 361 -22.01 -8.34 -32.08
N LEU A 362 -21.69 -7.69 -30.94
CA LEU A 362 -21.40 -6.26 -30.90
C LEU A 362 -20.06 -5.97 -31.59
N GLN A 363 -20.07 -5.19 -32.65
CA GLN A 363 -18.86 -4.67 -33.29
C GLN A 363 -18.36 -3.45 -32.51
N PHE A 364 -17.58 -3.67 -31.47
CA PHE A 364 -17.13 -2.64 -30.54
C PHE A 364 -16.42 -1.48 -31.25
N ASN A 365 -15.59 -1.78 -32.26
CA ASN A 365 -14.82 -0.78 -33.03
C ASN A 365 -15.71 0.15 -33.88
N GLN A 366 -16.96 -0.24 -34.15
CA GLN A 366 -17.89 0.54 -34.98
C GLN A 366 -18.99 1.20 -34.15
N CYS A 367 -19.11 0.86 -32.88
CA CYS A 367 -20.19 1.34 -32.00
C CYS A 367 -19.85 2.72 -31.44
N ARG A 368 -20.54 3.78 -31.91
CA ARG A 368 -20.40 5.13 -31.34
C ARG A 368 -21.26 5.34 -30.08
N ASN A 369 -22.48 4.81 -30.06
CA ASN A 369 -23.40 4.86 -28.93
C ASN A 369 -23.78 3.44 -28.52
N CYS A 370 -23.04 2.88 -27.60
CA CYS A 370 -23.17 1.49 -27.14
C CYS A 370 -24.05 1.44 -25.87
N SER A 371 -25.36 1.17 -26.02
CA SER A 371 -26.25 1.05 -24.87
C SER A 371 -25.77 -0.01 -23.86
N PRO A 372 -25.36 -1.23 -24.25
CA PRO A 372 -24.83 -2.19 -23.30
C PRO A 372 -23.56 -1.70 -22.59
N CYS A 373 -22.69 -0.92 -23.28
CA CYS A 373 -21.50 -0.33 -22.66
C CYS A 373 -21.86 0.70 -21.59
N GLU A 374 -22.84 1.57 -21.91
CA GLU A 374 -23.31 2.63 -20.96
C GLU A 374 -23.98 2.02 -19.73
N ASP A 375 -24.85 1.02 -19.93
CA ASP A 375 -25.55 0.35 -18.83
C ASP A 375 -24.55 -0.38 -17.92
N LEU A 376 -23.56 -1.08 -18.48
CA LEU A 376 -22.52 -1.74 -17.70
C LEU A 376 -21.62 -0.71 -16.98
N ALA A 377 -21.24 0.38 -17.65
CA ALA A 377 -20.45 1.44 -17.05
C ALA A 377 -21.17 2.07 -15.86
N THR A 378 -22.47 2.31 -15.97
CA THR A 378 -23.29 2.83 -14.86
C THR A 378 -23.31 1.88 -13.66
N LEU A 379 -23.42 0.55 -13.87
CA LEU A 379 -23.37 -0.42 -12.78
C LEU A 379 -22.00 -0.47 -12.10
N LEU A 380 -20.92 -0.31 -12.86
CA LEU A 380 -19.56 -0.24 -12.32
C LEU A 380 -19.37 1.03 -11.47
N GLU A 381 -19.89 2.18 -11.90
CA GLU A 381 -19.87 3.42 -11.10
C GLU A 381 -20.71 3.32 -9.83
N GLU A 382 -21.86 2.68 -9.88
CA GLU A 382 -22.65 2.42 -8.69
C GLU A 382 -21.91 1.55 -7.67
N LEU A 383 -21.14 0.56 -8.16
CA LEU A 383 -20.29 -0.28 -7.32
C LEU A 383 -19.13 0.51 -6.71
N ASP A 384 -18.50 1.37 -7.49
CA ASP A 384 -17.47 2.29 -7.00
C ASP A 384 -18.01 3.24 -5.94
N ALA A 385 -19.14 3.90 -6.21
CA ALA A 385 -19.80 4.77 -5.24
C ALA A 385 -20.18 4.05 -3.94
N ALA A 386 -20.59 2.77 -4.03
CA ALA A 386 -20.83 1.96 -2.84
C ALA A 386 -19.53 1.67 -2.06
N SER A 387 -18.41 1.45 -2.76
CA SER A 387 -17.09 1.23 -2.15
C SER A 387 -16.58 2.47 -1.41
N VAL A 388 -16.75 3.66 -1.98
CA VAL A 388 -16.41 4.95 -1.35
C VAL A 388 -17.21 5.16 -0.07
N LYS A 389 -18.53 4.99 -0.13
CA LYS A 389 -19.42 5.11 1.04
C LYS A 389 -19.07 4.10 2.14
N LEU A 390 -18.65 2.89 1.76
CA LEU A 390 -18.19 1.89 2.70
C LEU A 390 -16.88 2.32 3.37
N SER A 391 -15.94 2.90 2.62
CA SER A 391 -14.71 3.45 3.17
C SER A 391 -14.97 4.55 4.21
N ASP A 392 -15.89 5.49 3.89
CA ASP A 392 -16.27 6.58 4.79
C ASP A 392 -16.94 6.03 6.06
N TRP A 393 -17.80 5.03 5.92
CA TRP A 393 -18.44 4.38 7.06
C TRP A 393 -17.43 3.69 7.97
N LEU A 394 -16.42 2.99 7.41
CA LEU A 394 -15.34 2.39 8.17
C LEU A 394 -14.51 3.45 8.91
N ALA A 395 -14.20 4.57 8.24
CA ALA A 395 -13.46 5.67 8.83
C ALA A 395 -14.20 6.28 10.02
N MET A 396 -15.47 6.61 9.86
CA MET A 396 -16.28 7.18 10.94
C MET A 396 -16.47 6.23 12.13
N ARG A 397 -16.53 4.92 11.89
CA ARG A 397 -16.81 3.96 12.95
C ARG A 397 -15.58 3.50 13.72
N TYR A 398 -14.45 3.35 13.05
CA TYR A 398 -13.28 2.69 13.62
C TYR A 398 -12.05 3.59 13.76
N PHE A 399 -11.98 4.72 13.04
CA PHE A 399 -10.81 5.60 13.01
C PHE A 399 -11.00 6.91 13.76
N THR A 400 -12.20 7.16 14.32
CA THR A 400 -12.45 8.35 15.15
C THR A 400 -11.54 8.32 16.38
N HIS A 401 -10.60 9.23 16.42
CA HIS A 401 -9.74 9.43 17.56
C HIS A 401 -10.49 10.20 18.64
N VAL A 402 -10.26 9.82 19.90
CA VAL A 402 -10.81 10.43 21.12
C VAL A 402 -10.23 11.85 21.36
N SER A 403 -10.04 12.65 20.31
CA SER A 403 -9.69 14.07 20.45
C SER A 403 -10.85 14.90 21.04
N ASP A 404 -12.07 14.38 21.05
CA ASP A 404 -13.24 15.09 21.64
C ASP A 404 -13.45 14.80 23.13
N VAL A 405 -12.85 13.76 23.73
CA VAL A 405 -13.02 13.47 25.15
C VAL A 405 -12.19 14.42 26.03
N SER A 406 -11.07 14.94 25.55
CA SER A 406 -10.25 15.91 26.27
C SER A 406 -10.90 17.31 26.38
N ARG A 407 -11.88 17.65 25.52
CA ARG A 407 -12.63 18.91 25.64
C ARG A 407 -13.79 18.84 26.65
N GLN A 408 -14.32 17.65 26.92
CA GLN A 408 -15.37 17.47 27.91
C GLN A 408 -14.84 17.37 29.35
N THR A 409 -13.59 16.97 29.55
CA THR A 409 -12.99 16.86 30.87
C THR A 409 -12.42 18.19 31.39
N MET A 410 -12.27 19.22 30.54
CA MET A 410 -11.88 20.58 30.94
C MET A 410 -13.07 21.52 31.17
N ALA A 411 -14.29 21.04 31.07
CA ALA A 411 -15.54 21.82 31.32
C ALA A 411 -16.30 21.38 32.58
N LEU A 412 -15.64 20.66 33.48
CA LEU A 412 -16.03 20.40 34.84
C LEU A 412 -14.91 20.88 35.79
#